data_33e35877b10f4baf2ccf9597b47d45d1
#
_entry.id   33e35877b10f4baf2ccf9597b47d45d1
#
_cell.length_a   1.000
_cell.length_b   1.000
_cell.length_c   1.000
_cell.angle_alpha   90.00
_cell.angle_beta   90.00
_cell.angle_gamma   90.00
#
_symmetry.space_group_name_H-M   'P 1'
#
loop_
_entity.id
_entity.type
_entity.pdbx_description
1 polymer ?
#
loop_
_entity_poly.entity_id
_entity_poly.type
_entity_poly.pdbx_seq_one_letter_code
_entity_poly.pdbx_strand_id
1 'polypeptide(L)'
;MESIYEKGKDERVKDVYCPQPFSSIVINGLSGRVQPCCVMKNWPVKDSEETWEALKKEFITGKGNLKEKFCQSCIEQEKHQEGSPRKSYLQQYEQNPDILTMEYNAPSNFCNLKCHMCSPWNSSTIAAENLSITQLDPLSQEFSDKYGDKILVEPEQELPIVFPITNLKLVGGETLAIKQNYDLMQKFIDAGLSENITLEITTNATLTPKFNGWDIFDYISYFKECKMVISIEAWGERNNYLRYPSKWEVIMKNAEKFKECSSVMFASTVNCLNVGYLNDVELGADKMGCVSNFGSLVWGQKELYTIEALPLDIREIYLEKFYNEGVEVSIVRYLEEIGFNPDLHKRMMTDLIERDKYRGTCLLDMFPEWKPYYDKD
;
A
#
# COMPACT_ATOMS: atom_id res chain seq x y z
N MET A 1 24.74 14.13 21.46
CA MET A 1 23.43 14.52 20.89
C MET A 1 22.41 13.51 21.39
N GLU A 2 21.31 13.98 21.96
CA GLU A 2 20.18 13.11 22.35
C GLU A 2 19.63 12.41 21.11
N SER A 3 19.40 11.09 21.18
CA SER A 3 18.91 10.34 20.04
C SER A 3 17.52 10.83 19.62
N ILE A 4 17.14 10.63 18.36
CA ILE A 4 15.80 10.97 17.86
C ILE A 4 14.72 10.27 18.68
N TYR A 5 15.00 9.03 19.12
CA TYR A 5 14.11 8.24 19.96
C TYR A 5 13.91 8.84 21.36
N GLU A 6 14.98 9.32 22.02
CA GLU A 6 14.87 9.94 23.36
C GLU A 6 14.02 11.22 23.33
N LYS A 7 14.04 11.98 22.23
CA LYS A 7 13.17 13.15 22.04
C LYS A 7 11.69 12.77 22.04
N GLY A 8 11.32 11.61 21.51
CA GLY A 8 9.94 11.11 21.49
C GLY A 8 9.41 10.71 22.87
N LYS A 9 10.29 10.47 23.86
CA LYS A 9 9.91 10.14 25.23
C LYS A 9 9.59 11.36 26.08
N ASP A 10 9.87 12.58 25.62
CA ASP A 10 9.52 13.80 26.35
C ASP A 10 7.99 13.88 26.52
N GLU A 11 7.54 13.98 27.77
CA GLU A 11 6.13 14.02 28.15
C GLU A 11 5.33 15.11 27.40
N ARG A 12 6.01 16.19 26.97
CA ARG A 12 5.39 17.31 26.25
C ARG A 12 5.02 16.95 24.81
N VAL A 13 5.64 15.93 24.22
CA VAL A 13 5.50 15.60 22.80
C VAL A 13 5.20 14.12 22.54
N LYS A 14 5.21 13.26 23.57
CA LYS A 14 5.03 11.79 23.40
C LYS A 14 3.78 11.41 22.59
N ASP A 15 2.68 12.17 22.76
CA ASP A 15 1.41 11.88 22.10
C ASP A 15 1.35 12.39 20.65
N VAL A 16 2.30 13.25 20.26
CA VAL A 16 2.32 13.87 18.93
C VAL A 16 3.56 13.51 18.11
N TYR A 17 4.62 13.04 18.76
CA TYR A 17 5.88 12.76 18.12
C TYR A 17 5.79 11.68 17.05
N CYS A 18 6.51 11.89 15.94
CA CYS A 18 6.69 10.92 14.88
C CYS A 18 8.14 10.92 14.43
N PRO A 19 8.81 9.76 14.34
CA PRO A 19 10.22 9.69 13.91
C PRO A 19 10.41 9.92 12.42
N GLN A 20 9.40 9.70 11.58
CA GLN A 20 9.51 9.72 10.12
C GLN A 20 10.20 10.98 9.54
N PRO A 21 9.89 12.22 9.97
CA PRO A 21 10.59 13.38 9.42
C PRO A 21 12.10 13.41 9.67
N PHE A 22 12.60 12.60 10.60
CA PHE A 22 14.02 12.57 10.97
C PHE A 22 14.80 11.43 10.31
N SER A 23 14.12 10.46 9.73
CA SER A 23 14.70 9.15 9.44
C SER A 23 14.14 8.46 8.22
N SER A 24 13.21 9.13 7.54
CA SER A 24 12.63 8.61 6.31
C SER A 24 12.63 9.67 5.24
N ILE A 25 12.82 9.23 4.01
CA ILE A 25 12.61 9.99 2.79
C ILE A 25 11.78 9.16 1.84
N VAL A 26 10.68 9.72 1.35
CA VAL A 26 9.81 9.10 0.35
C VAL A 26 9.96 9.86 -0.96
N ILE A 27 10.35 9.16 -1.99
CA ILE A 27 10.51 9.68 -3.34
C ILE A 27 9.38 9.13 -4.19
N ASN A 28 8.46 9.99 -4.60
CA ASN A 28 7.39 9.62 -5.52
C ASN A 28 7.81 9.91 -6.96
N GLY A 29 8.06 8.84 -7.70
CA GLY A 29 8.60 8.91 -9.04
C GLY A 29 7.73 9.64 -10.05
N LEU A 30 6.43 9.39 -10.07
CA LEU A 30 5.52 10.01 -11.03
C LEU A 30 5.35 11.52 -10.82
N SER A 31 5.39 11.98 -9.58
CA SER A 31 5.20 13.40 -9.25
C SER A 31 6.51 14.17 -9.06
N GLY A 32 7.64 13.47 -8.98
CA GLY A 32 8.93 14.05 -8.56
C GLY A 32 8.93 14.57 -7.11
N ARG A 33 7.89 14.24 -6.34
CA ARG A 33 7.73 14.73 -4.97
C ARG A 33 8.64 13.98 -4.02
N VAL A 34 9.32 14.74 -3.16
CA VAL A 34 10.12 14.22 -2.05
C VAL A 34 9.47 14.66 -0.75
N GLN A 35 9.17 13.73 0.15
CA GLN A 35 8.43 13.99 1.38
C GLN A 35 8.90 13.07 2.53
N PRO A 36 8.67 13.43 3.80
CA PRO A 36 9.17 12.66 4.94
C PRO A 36 8.40 11.36 5.22
N CYS A 37 7.19 11.19 4.67
CA CYS A 37 6.34 10.05 5.01
C CYS A 37 5.37 9.72 3.86
N CYS A 38 5.17 8.42 3.59
CA CYS A 38 4.31 7.94 2.49
C CYS A 38 2.81 8.25 2.68
N VAL A 39 2.35 8.36 3.92
CA VAL A 39 0.92 8.64 4.21
C VAL A 39 0.57 10.14 4.25
N MET A 40 1.55 11.02 4.09
CA MET A 40 1.30 12.47 4.02
C MET A 40 0.58 12.84 2.72
N LYS A 41 -0.51 13.60 2.86
CA LYS A 41 -1.26 14.16 1.72
C LYS A 41 -0.91 15.63 1.53
N ASN A 42 -1.00 16.09 0.28
CA ASN A 42 -0.82 17.52 -0.07
C ASN A 42 0.53 18.12 0.34
N TRP A 43 1.58 17.29 0.45
CA TRP A 43 2.94 17.80 0.71
C TRP A 43 3.38 18.76 -0.40
N PRO A 44 3.94 19.95 -0.10
CA PRO A 44 4.31 20.92 -1.11
C PRO A 44 5.48 20.42 -1.97
N VAL A 45 5.47 20.75 -3.26
CA VAL A 45 6.62 20.54 -4.15
C VAL A 45 7.59 21.73 -4.02
N LYS A 46 7.04 22.95 -3.96
CA LYS A 46 7.81 24.15 -3.64
C LYS A 46 7.90 24.30 -2.13
N ASP A 47 9.02 24.82 -1.63
CA ASP A 47 9.27 25.04 -0.20
C ASP A 47 9.23 23.73 0.65
N SER A 48 9.47 22.58 -0.01
CA SER A 48 9.42 21.27 0.63
C SER A 48 10.43 21.17 1.79
N GLU A 49 11.65 21.69 1.60
CA GLU A 49 12.72 21.63 2.60
C GLU A 49 12.39 22.50 3.83
N GLU A 50 11.93 23.73 3.61
CA GLU A 50 11.52 24.63 4.71
C GLU A 50 10.34 24.05 5.49
N THR A 51 9.36 23.50 4.78
CA THR A 51 8.21 22.82 5.40
C THR A 51 8.65 21.61 6.20
N TRP A 52 9.64 20.86 5.71
CA TRP A 52 10.18 19.68 6.39
C TRP A 52 10.88 20.05 7.70
N GLU A 53 11.74 21.07 7.68
CA GLU A 53 12.40 21.56 8.88
C GLU A 53 11.42 22.16 9.90
N ALA A 54 10.39 22.86 9.43
CA ALA A 54 9.33 23.37 10.29
C ALA A 54 8.52 22.21 10.95
N LEU A 55 8.23 21.14 10.21
CA LEU A 55 7.56 19.96 10.74
C LEU A 55 8.42 19.23 11.77
N LYS A 56 9.72 19.07 11.52
CA LYS A 56 10.66 18.52 12.53
C LYS A 56 10.63 19.33 13.82
N LYS A 57 10.68 20.66 13.70
CA LYS A 57 10.60 21.56 14.86
C LYS A 57 9.28 21.40 15.62
N GLU A 58 8.16 21.25 14.92
CA GLU A 58 6.85 21.03 15.55
C GLU A 58 6.83 19.71 16.35
N PHE A 59 7.35 18.62 15.79
CA PHE A 59 7.43 17.34 16.50
C PHE A 59 8.35 17.33 17.73
N ILE A 60 9.36 18.21 17.75
CA ILE A 60 10.25 18.37 18.91
C ILE A 60 9.65 19.27 19.97
N THR A 61 8.92 20.30 19.58
CA THR A 61 8.44 21.35 20.49
C THR A 61 6.98 21.21 20.90
N GLY A 62 6.21 20.40 20.17
CA GLY A 62 4.76 20.30 20.30
C GLY A 62 4.00 21.56 19.86
N LYS A 63 4.67 22.50 19.18
CA LYS A 63 4.10 23.82 18.80
C LYS A 63 4.06 23.97 17.30
N GLY A 64 2.87 24.07 16.72
CA GLY A 64 2.61 24.23 15.30
C GLY A 64 1.25 23.66 14.90
N ASN A 65 0.99 23.62 13.60
CA ASN A 65 -0.23 23.07 13.01
C ASN A 65 0.02 22.28 11.71
N LEU A 66 1.27 21.97 11.40
CA LEU A 66 1.65 21.23 10.20
C LEU A 66 1.25 19.75 10.34
N LYS A 67 1.28 19.21 11.56
CA LYS A 67 0.80 17.87 11.87
C LYS A 67 -0.68 17.72 11.46
N GLU A 68 -1.54 18.64 11.87
CA GLU A 68 -2.94 18.65 11.50
C GLU A 68 -3.15 18.78 9.99
N LYS A 69 -2.24 19.47 9.30
CA LYS A 69 -2.31 19.66 7.86
C LYS A 69 -1.88 18.42 7.07
N PHE A 70 -0.81 17.75 7.48
CA PHE A 70 -0.16 16.70 6.68
C PHE A 70 -0.33 15.29 7.23
N CYS A 71 -0.60 15.13 8.54
CA CYS A 71 -0.67 13.82 9.22
C CYS A 71 -2.10 13.37 9.51
N GLN A 72 -3.11 13.89 8.81
CA GLN A 72 -4.52 13.60 9.03
C GLN A 72 -4.83 12.09 9.01
N SER A 73 -4.16 11.33 8.15
CA SER A 73 -4.37 9.87 8.06
C SER A 73 -4.08 9.17 9.40
N CYS A 74 -2.96 9.48 10.05
CA CYS A 74 -2.63 8.93 11.36
C CYS A 74 -3.57 9.45 12.45
N ILE A 75 -3.90 10.76 12.43
CA ILE A 75 -4.78 11.40 13.40
C ILE A 75 -6.17 10.76 13.37
N GLU A 76 -6.73 10.56 12.18
CA GLU A 76 -8.06 9.94 12.03
C GLU A 76 -8.03 8.46 12.47
N GLN A 77 -7.01 7.71 12.06
CA GLN A 77 -6.89 6.32 12.50
C GLN A 77 -6.79 6.20 14.03
N GLU A 78 -6.00 7.05 14.68
CA GLU A 78 -5.82 7.03 16.15
C GLU A 78 -7.05 7.43 16.95
N LYS A 79 -8.08 8.04 16.32
CA LYS A 79 -9.38 8.29 16.95
C LYS A 79 -10.25 7.03 17.05
N HIS A 80 -10.10 6.10 16.09
CA HIS A 80 -10.99 4.95 15.94
C HIS A 80 -10.33 3.61 16.24
N GLN A 81 -8.99 3.55 16.30
CA GLN A 81 -8.25 2.32 16.54
C GLN A 81 -6.95 2.58 17.33
N GLU A 82 -6.43 1.52 17.95
CA GLU A 82 -5.18 1.61 18.73
C GLU A 82 -3.93 1.75 17.88
N GLY A 83 -3.98 1.33 16.59
CA GLY A 83 -2.87 1.35 15.64
C GLY A 83 -2.91 2.57 14.72
N SER A 84 -1.74 2.96 14.21
CA SER A 84 -1.57 3.91 13.10
C SER A 84 -0.19 3.73 12.49
N PRO A 85 0.08 4.21 11.27
CA PRO A 85 1.43 4.23 10.73
C PRO A 85 2.44 4.92 11.64
N ARG A 86 2.07 6.03 12.32
CA ARG A 86 2.92 6.71 13.29
C ARG A 86 3.32 5.79 14.44
N LYS A 87 2.36 5.07 15.04
CA LYS A 87 2.62 4.14 16.15
C LYS A 87 3.49 2.97 15.71
N SER A 88 3.24 2.45 14.52
CA SER A 88 4.08 1.40 13.92
C SER A 88 5.52 1.88 13.71
N TYR A 89 5.71 3.10 13.23
CA TYR A 89 7.04 3.68 13.09
C TYR A 89 7.73 3.92 14.43
N LEU A 90 7.01 4.37 15.45
CA LEU A 90 7.57 4.51 16.81
C LEU A 90 8.09 3.16 17.31
N GLN A 91 7.31 2.11 17.19
CA GLN A 91 7.72 0.76 17.60
C GLN A 91 8.95 0.27 16.81
N GLN A 92 9.00 0.53 15.50
CA GLN A 92 10.15 0.18 14.67
C GLN A 92 11.42 0.91 15.11
N TYR A 93 11.30 2.19 15.49
CA TYR A 93 12.40 3.00 16.01
C TYR A 93 12.85 2.59 17.41
N GLU A 94 11.96 2.11 18.25
CA GLU A 94 12.31 1.52 19.55
C GLU A 94 13.23 0.30 19.39
N GLN A 95 12.99 -0.50 18.33
CA GLN A 95 13.79 -1.69 18.04
C GLN A 95 15.10 -1.34 17.31
N ASN A 96 15.10 -0.31 16.48
CA ASN A 96 16.27 0.10 15.69
C ASN A 96 16.33 1.64 15.54
N PRO A 97 16.97 2.35 16.50
CA PRO A 97 17.04 3.82 16.48
C PRO A 97 17.86 4.42 15.34
N ASP A 98 18.73 3.63 14.72
CA ASP A 98 19.63 4.06 13.65
C ASP A 98 19.06 3.80 12.25
N ILE A 99 17.78 3.40 12.18
CA ILE A 99 17.12 3.13 10.90
C ILE A 99 16.97 4.41 10.08
N LEU A 100 17.46 4.39 8.85
CA LEU A 100 17.31 5.44 7.85
C LEU A 100 16.67 4.81 6.60
N THR A 101 15.41 5.16 6.33
CA THR A 101 14.61 4.54 5.27
C THR A 101 14.51 5.45 4.07
N MET A 102 14.82 4.93 2.89
CA MET A 102 14.41 5.50 1.61
C MET A 102 13.29 4.64 1.03
N GLU A 103 12.10 5.21 0.90
CA GLU A 103 10.99 4.62 0.16
C GLU A 103 10.99 5.19 -1.25
N TYR A 104 11.21 4.33 -2.22
CA TYR A 104 11.19 4.69 -3.64
C TYR A 104 9.89 4.17 -4.25
N ASN A 105 8.96 5.09 -4.42
CA ASN A 105 7.72 4.83 -5.13
C ASN A 105 8.01 4.97 -6.61
N ALA A 106 7.94 3.86 -7.34
CA ALA A 106 8.43 3.72 -8.69
C ALA A 106 8.03 4.86 -9.63
N PRO A 107 8.92 5.25 -10.54
CA PRO A 107 8.69 6.36 -11.44
C PRO A 107 7.69 6.05 -12.57
N SER A 108 7.05 4.90 -12.54
CA SER A 108 6.13 4.44 -13.55
C SER A 108 4.86 3.87 -12.93
N ASN A 109 3.71 4.09 -13.58
CA ASN A 109 2.48 3.40 -13.22
C ASN A 109 2.36 2.01 -13.86
N PHE A 110 3.47 1.45 -14.37
CA PHE A 110 3.43 0.12 -14.99
C PHE A 110 2.99 -0.94 -13.98
N CYS A 111 1.91 -1.63 -14.32
CA CYS A 111 1.43 -2.81 -13.59
C CYS A 111 0.71 -3.72 -14.56
N ASN A 112 0.90 -5.03 -14.41
CA ASN A 112 0.25 -6.04 -15.24
C ASN A 112 -1.11 -6.50 -14.71
N LEU A 113 -1.54 -5.99 -13.55
CA LEU A 113 -2.83 -6.32 -12.93
C LEU A 113 -3.80 -5.13 -12.93
N LYS A 114 -5.10 -5.48 -12.86
CA LYS A 114 -6.25 -4.57 -12.81
C LYS A 114 -7.04 -4.81 -11.53
N CYS A 115 -6.39 -4.64 -10.37
CA CYS A 115 -7.05 -4.85 -9.07
C CYS A 115 -8.24 -3.91 -8.90
N HIS A 116 -9.35 -4.38 -8.32
CA HIS A 116 -10.58 -3.58 -8.18
C HIS A 116 -10.35 -2.28 -7.39
N MET A 117 -9.56 -2.33 -6.29
CA MET A 117 -9.27 -1.18 -5.45
C MET A 117 -8.12 -0.28 -5.97
N CYS A 118 -7.56 -0.58 -7.15
CA CYS A 118 -6.42 0.15 -7.69
C CYS A 118 -6.87 1.30 -8.61
N SER A 119 -5.97 2.26 -8.83
CA SER A 119 -6.20 3.42 -9.68
C SER A 119 -5.19 3.49 -10.83
N PRO A 120 -5.45 4.28 -11.87
CA PRO A 120 -4.51 4.53 -12.99
C PRO A 120 -3.16 5.09 -12.56
N TRP A 121 -3.09 5.73 -11.39
CA TRP A 121 -1.84 6.23 -10.83
C TRP A 121 -0.83 5.12 -10.51
N ASN A 122 -1.33 3.91 -10.24
CA ASN A 122 -0.52 2.75 -9.87
C ASN A 122 -0.69 1.57 -10.84
N SER A 123 -1.51 1.71 -11.90
CA SER A 123 -1.71 0.64 -12.87
C SER A 123 -2.01 1.16 -14.27
N SER A 124 -1.06 0.96 -15.17
CA SER A 124 -1.22 1.24 -16.60
C SER A 124 -2.31 0.38 -17.24
N THR A 125 -2.54 -0.83 -16.75
CA THR A 125 -3.62 -1.69 -17.25
C THR A 125 -5.01 -1.24 -16.79
N ILE A 126 -5.12 -0.62 -15.60
CA ILE A 126 -6.35 0.10 -15.19
C ILE A 126 -6.55 1.35 -16.04
N ALA A 127 -5.49 2.12 -16.31
CA ALA A 127 -5.59 3.26 -17.23
C ALA A 127 -6.13 2.85 -18.61
N ALA A 128 -5.63 1.74 -19.15
CA ALA A 128 -6.12 1.19 -20.42
C ALA A 128 -7.58 0.73 -20.34
N GLU A 129 -7.97 0.04 -19.28
CA GLU A 129 -9.35 -0.44 -19.05
C GLU A 129 -10.33 0.73 -18.97
N ASN A 130 -9.96 1.78 -18.25
CA ASN A 130 -10.78 2.97 -18.05
C ASN A 130 -11.07 3.76 -19.35
N LEU A 131 -10.35 3.52 -20.44
CA LEU A 131 -10.70 4.06 -21.75
C LEU A 131 -11.91 3.34 -22.40
N SER A 132 -12.26 2.16 -21.88
CA SER A 132 -13.30 1.28 -22.44
C SER A 132 -14.55 1.14 -21.57
N ILE A 133 -14.52 1.65 -20.33
CA ILE A 133 -15.64 1.60 -19.38
C ILE A 133 -15.98 3.01 -18.87
N THR A 134 -17.19 3.17 -18.35
CA THR A 134 -17.59 4.44 -17.71
C THR A 134 -16.80 4.64 -16.41
N GLN A 135 -16.09 5.76 -16.32
CA GLN A 135 -15.28 6.06 -15.14
C GLN A 135 -16.15 6.71 -14.06
N LEU A 136 -16.33 6.02 -12.95
CA LEU A 136 -17.02 6.51 -11.75
C LEU A 136 -16.06 6.83 -10.59
N ASP A 137 -14.82 6.40 -10.72
CA ASP A 137 -13.76 6.61 -9.75
C ASP A 137 -13.12 8.00 -9.91
N PRO A 138 -13.18 8.86 -8.86
CA PRO A 138 -12.57 10.20 -8.91
C PRO A 138 -11.07 10.21 -9.16
N LEU A 139 -10.33 9.18 -8.72
CA LEU A 139 -8.89 9.08 -8.98
C LEU A 139 -8.60 8.83 -10.46
N SER A 140 -9.46 8.07 -11.13
CA SER A 140 -9.40 7.84 -12.57
C SER A 140 -9.67 9.13 -13.34
N GLN A 141 -10.65 9.93 -12.90
CA GLN A 141 -10.92 11.23 -13.50
C GLN A 141 -9.73 12.19 -13.35
N GLU A 142 -9.14 12.28 -12.14
CA GLU A 142 -7.97 13.12 -11.90
C GLU A 142 -6.76 12.70 -12.76
N PHE A 143 -6.57 11.40 -12.97
CA PHE A 143 -5.53 10.89 -13.84
C PHE A 143 -5.77 11.31 -15.30
N SER A 144 -6.99 11.15 -15.80
CA SER A 144 -7.38 11.55 -17.15
C SER A 144 -7.28 13.07 -17.35
N ASP A 145 -7.69 13.86 -16.38
CA ASP A 145 -7.56 15.33 -16.42
C ASP A 145 -6.10 15.77 -16.54
N LYS A 146 -5.17 15.03 -15.91
CA LYS A 146 -3.74 15.36 -15.95
C LYS A 146 -3.01 14.81 -17.17
N TYR A 147 -3.32 13.60 -17.59
CA TYR A 147 -2.55 12.87 -18.59
C TYR A 147 -3.31 12.57 -19.89
N GLY A 148 -4.62 12.90 -19.98
CA GLY A 148 -5.47 12.54 -21.11
C GLY A 148 -5.58 11.03 -21.25
N ASP A 149 -5.46 10.55 -22.49
CA ASP A 149 -5.56 9.13 -22.84
C ASP A 149 -4.25 8.36 -22.65
N LYS A 150 -3.26 8.92 -21.94
CA LYS A 150 -2.01 8.22 -21.67
C LYS A 150 -2.27 7.02 -20.75
N ILE A 151 -1.79 5.86 -21.17
CA ILE A 151 -1.87 4.61 -20.40
C ILE A 151 -0.66 4.48 -19.49
N LEU A 152 0.54 4.57 -20.09
CA LEU A 152 1.82 4.48 -19.38
C LEU A 152 2.36 5.88 -19.12
N VAL A 153 2.69 6.15 -17.89
CA VAL A 153 3.33 7.40 -17.45
C VAL A 153 4.65 7.06 -16.78
N GLU A 154 5.70 7.73 -17.25
CA GLU A 154 7.06 7.63 -16.73
C GLU A 154 7.58 9.04 -16.41
N PRO A 155 8.51 9.21 -15.47
CA PRO A 155 9.05 10.54 -15.14
C PRO A 155 9.92 11.07 -16.24
N GLU A 156 9.96 12.39 -16.33
CA GLU A 156 10.83 13.11 -17.27
C GLU A 156 12.26 13.32 -16.74
N GLN A 157 12.48 13.06 -15.46
CA GLN A 157 13.76 13.35 -14.79
C GLN A 157 14.26 12.19 -13.93
N GLU A 158 15.57 12.04 -13.83
CA GLU A 158 16.18 11.15 -12.84
C GLU A 158 15.87 11.65 -11.43
N LEU A 159 15.53 10.70 -10.57
CA LEU A 159 15.21 11.00 -9.18
C LEU A 159 16.47 11.06 -8.32
N PRO A 160 16.53 11.92 -7.31
CA PRO A 160 17.66 12.02 -6.43
C PRO A 160 17.84 10.72 -5.63
N ILE A 161 19.10 10.26 -5.51
CA ILE A 161 19.46 9.17 -4.61
C ILE A 161 20.05 9.80 -3.36
N VAL A 162 19.53 9.42 -2.21
CA VAL A 162 19.93 9.98 -0.91
C VAL A 162 20.75 8.94 -0.15
N PHE A 163 21.90 9.35 0.36
CA PHE A 163 22.80 8.54 1.19
C PHE A 163 23.14 9.28 2.50
N PRO A 164 23.41 8.58 3.62
CA PRO A 164 23.36 7.12 3.82
C PRO A 164 21.93 6.63 4.13
N ILE A 165 21.62 5.38 3.78
CA ILE A 165 20.39 4.68 4.16
C ILE A 165 20.74 3.30 4.72
N THR A 166 19.86 2.78 5.59
CA THR A 166 19.94 1.41 6.11
C THR A 166 18.81 0.53 5.57
N ASN A 167 17.73 1.16 5.06
CA ASN A 167 16.58 0.48 4.51
C ASN A 167 16.19 1.09 3.17
N LEU A 168 16.04 0.26 2.16
CA LEU A 168 15.50 0.61 0.85
C LEU A 168 14.15 -0.08 0.66
N LYS A 169 13.07 0.69 0.54
CA LYS A 169 11.73 0.19 0.22
C LYS A 169 11.39 0.52 -1.22
N LEU A 170 11.07 -0.50 -2.00
CA LEU A 170 10.62 -0.37 -3.38
C LEU A 170 9.11 -0.67 -3.44
N VAL A 171 8.34 0.31 -3.91
CA VAL A 171 6.86 0.23 -3.98
C VAL A 171 6.34 0.86 -5.28
N GLY A 172 5.04 0.69 -5.57
CA GLY A 172 4.33 1.32 -6.69
C GLY A 172 4.28 0.49 -7.96
N GLY A 173 3.15 0.55 -8.69
CA GLY A 173 2.87 -0.26 -9.86
C GLY A 173 3.07 -1.75 -9.61
N GLU A 174 3.78 -2.43 -10.53
CA GLU A 174 4.40 -3.72 -10.24
C GLU A 174 5.92 -3.53 -10.15
N THR A 175 6.40 -3.52 -8.94
CA THR A 175 7.78 -3.19 -8.58
C THR A 175 8.81 -4.04 -9.31
N LEU A 176 8.56 -5.34 -9.46
CA LEU A 176 9.48 -6.26 -10.13
C LEU A 176 9.45 -6.14 -11.66
N ALA A 177 8.50 -5.43 -12.24
CA ALA A 177 8.41 -5.24 -13.68
C ALA A 177 8.96 -3.88 -14.15
N ILE A 178 9.42 -3.03 -13.24
CA ILE A 178 9.92 -1.68 -13.52
C ILE A 178 11.44 -1.68 -13.51
N LYS A 179 12.04 -1.48 -14.72
CA LYS A 179 13.49 -1.51 -14.90
C LYS A 179 14.25 -0.53 -13.99
N GLN A 180 13.69 0.65 -13.75
CA GLN A 180 14.32 1.69 -12.93
C GLN A 180 14.57 1.23 -11.47
N ASN A 181 13.77 0.30 -10.96
CA ASN A 181 14.03 -0.30 -9.64
C ASN A 181 15.29 -1.15 -9.64
N TYR A 182 15.53 -1.89 -10.73
CA TYR A 182 16.75 -2.69 -10.90
C TYR A 182 17.97 -1.79 -11.11
N ASP A 183 17.83 -0.72 -11.89
CA ASP A 183 18.89 0.27 -12.08
C ASP A 183 19.28 0.94 -10.75
N LEU A 184 18.28 1.20 -9.87
CA LEU A 184 18.52 1.74 -8.53
C LEU A 184 19.26 0.74 -7.65
N MET A 185 18.80 -0.52 -7.60
CA MET A 185 19.49 -1.58 -6.85
C MET A 185 20.94 -1.75 -7.34
N GLN A 186 21.16 -1.73 -8.67
CA GLN A 186 22.51 -1.82 -9.25
C GLN A 186 23.41 -0.67 -8.78
N LYS A 187 22.92 0.56 -8.72
CA LYS A 187 23.69 1.71 -8.21
C LYS A 187 24.17 1.50 -6.77
N PHE A 188 23.35 0.90 -5.90
CA PHE A 188 23.77 0.58 -4.53
C PHE A 188 24.80 -0.55 -4.47
N ILE A 189 24.69 -1.55 -5.36
CA ILE A 189 25.64 -2.65 -5.49
C ILE A 189 26.99 -2.12 -5.98
N ASP A 190 26.99 -1.33 -7.06
CA ASP A 190 28.20 -0.76 -7.66
C ASP A 190 28.94 0.18 -6.69
N ALA A 191 28.20 0.86 -5.82
CA ALA A 191 28.76 1.71 -4.78
C ALA A 191 29.27 0.93 -3.55
N GLY A 192 29.09 -0.39 -3.47
CA GLY A 192 29.46 -1.22 -2.32
C GLY A 192 28.66 -0.92 -1.06
N LEU A 193 27.44 -0.41 -1.19
CA LEU A 193 26.58 -0.01 -0.07
C LEU A 193 25.50 -1.05 0.26
N SER A 194 25.15 -1.89 -0.71
CA SER A 194 24.04 -2.86 -0.60
C SER A 194 24.18 -3.83 0.57
N GLU A 195 25.40 -4.24 0.93
CA GLU A 195 25.70 -5.15 2.04
C GLU A 195 25.26 -4.62 3.43
N ASN A 196 25.00 -3.32 3.53
CA ASN A 196 24.53 -2.66 4.75
C ASN A 196 23.05 -2.28 4.72
N ILE A 197 22.37 -2.57 3.61
CA ILE A 197 20.98 -2.16 3.36
C ILE A 197 20.05 -3.36 3.46
N THR A 198 19.01 -3.24 4.27
CA THR A 198 17.84 -4.11 4.22
C THR A 198 16.94 -3.66 3.06
N LEU A 199 16.69 -4.57 2.12
CA LEU A 199 15.83 -4.34 0.95
C LEU A 199 14.42 -4.81 1.25
N GLU A 200 13.41 -3.95 1.09
CA GLU A 200 11.99 -4.30 1.19
C GLU A 200 11.32 -4.06 -0.17
N ILE A 201 10.68 -5.08 -0.72
CA ILE A 201 10.03 -5.01 -2.03
C ILE A 201 8.56 -5.38 -1.91
N THR A 202 7.67 -4.46 -2.28
CA THR A 202 6.24 -4.75 -2.43
C THR A 202 5.94 -5.18 -3.86
N THR A 203 5.36 -6.35 -4.04
CA THR A 203 5.07 -6.93 -5.37
C THR A 203 3.75 -7.71 -5.38
N ASN A 204 3.13 -7.84 -6.55
CA ASN A 204 2.01 -8.76 -6.75
C ASN A 204 2.46 -10.21 -6.95
N ALA A 205 3.76 -10.47 -6.99
CA ALA A 205 4.41 -11.76 -7.14
C ALA A 205 3.99 -12.58 -8.38
N THR A 206 3.44 -11.94 -9.42
CA THR A 206 3.05 -12.64 -10.66
C THR A 206 4.16 -12.71 -11.68
N LEU A 207 5.21 -11.88 -11.55
CA LEU A 207 6.29 -11.73 -12.51
C LEU A 207 7.66 -11.76 -11.79
N THR A 208 8.64 -12.39 -12.45
CA THR A 208 10.06 -12.34 -12.07
C THR A 208 10.92 -12.13 -13.33
N PRO A 209 10.82 -10.95 -13.97
CA PRO A 209 11.53 -10.68 -15.21
C PRO A 209 13.04 -10.55 -14.98
N LYS A 210 13.80 -10.67 -16.08
CA LYS A 210 15.23 -10.39 -16.07
C LYS A 210 15.54 -9.02 -16.68
N PHE A 211 16.39 -8.28 -16.00
CA PHE A 211 16.95 -7.04 -16.52
C PHE A 211 18.48 -7.13 -16.48
N ASN A 212 19.13 -6.78 -17.57
CA ASN A 212 20.59 -6.87 -17.71
C ASN A 212 21.14 -8.30 -17.49
N GLY A 213 20.32 -9.32 -17.76
CA GLY A 213 20.67 -10.73 -17.57
C GLY A 213 20.38 -11.31 -16.19
N TRP A 214 20.06 -10.45 -15.21
CA TRP A 214 19.77 -10.81 -13.82
C TRP A 214 18.26 -10.74 -13.53
N ASP A 215 17.75 -11.63 -12.69
CA ASP A 215 16.43 -11.54 -12.11
C ASP A 215 16.51 -11.06 -10.66
N ILE A 216 15.36 -10.94 -9.99
CA ILE A 216 15.31 -10.41 -8.63
C ILE A 216 16.09 -11.28 -7.63
N PHE A 217 16.17 -12.60 -7.86
CA PHE A 217 16.90 -13.51 -6.97
C PHE A 217 18.41 -13.25 -7.01
N ASP A 218 18.94 -12.85 -8.18
CA ASP A 218 20.34 -12.45 -8.31
C ASP A 218 20.60 -11.16 -7.52
N TYR A 219 19.72 -10.13 -7.64
CA TYR A 219 19.88 -8.85 -6.93
C TYR A 219 19.78 -8.97 -5.41
N ILE A 220 18.81 -9.75 -4.90
CA ILE A 220 18.59 -9.94 -3.45
C ILE A 220 19.88 -10.39 -2.74
N SER A 221 20.68 -11.25 -3.38
CA SER A 221 21.88 -11.82 -2.79
C SER A 221 22.97 -10.80 -2.42
N TYR A 222 22.92 -9.60 -2.97
CA TYR A 222 23.87 -8.51 -2.69
C TYR A 222 23.44 -7.60 -1.53
N PHE A 223 22.22 -7.75 -1.03
CA PHE A 223 21.74 -6.94 0.08
C PHE A 223 21.89 -7.66 1.41
N LYS A 224 22.01 -6.88 2.49
CA LYS A 224 22.14 -7.41 3.85
C LYS A 224 21.04 -8.41 4.20
N GLU A 225 19.81 -8.02 3.91
CA GLU A 225 18.59 -8.78 4.10
C GLU A 225 17.56 -8.36 3.05
N CYS A 226 16.64 -9.25 2.71
CA CYS A 226 15.49 -8.91 1.88
C CYS A 226 14.19 -9.31 2.54
N LYS A 227 13.19 -8.42 2.42
CA LYS A 227 11.79 -8.65 2.81
C LYS A 227 10.92 -8.51 1.58
N MET A 228 10.23 -9.60 1.21
CA MET A 228 9.25 -9.59 0.14
C MET A 228 7.87 -9.38 0.73
N VAL A 229 7.23 -8.25 0.39
CA VAL A 229 5.85 -7.93 0.76
C VAL A 229 4.97 -8.30 -0.41
N ILE A 230 4.31 -9.46 -0.33
CA ILE A 230 3.45 -9.97 -1.40
C ILE A 230 2.04 -9.42 -1.19
N SER A 231 1.58 -8.62 -2.15
CA SER A 231 0.24 -8.02 -2.12
C SER A 231 -0.80 -9.05 -2.53
N ILE A 232 -1.69 -9.42 -1.61
CA ILE A 232 -2.87 -10.25 -1.87
C ILE A 232 -4.09 -9.63 -1.18
N GLU A 233 -5.29 -9.88 -1.70
CA GLU A 233 -6.52 -9.33 -1.12
C GLU A 233 -7.41 -10.42 -0.50
N ALA A 234 -7.18 -11.67 -0.85
CA ALA A 234 -7.84 -12.84 -0.27
C ALA A 234 -6.97 -14.06 -0.50
N TRP A 235 -7.29 -15.18 0.16
CA TRP A 235 -6.63 -16.46 -0.06
C TRP A 235 -7.31 -17.25 -1.18
N GLY A 236 -6.51 -17.82 -2.10
CA GLY A 236 -7.02 -18.68 -3.18
C GLY A 236 -7.61 -17.92 -4.37
N GLU A 237 -8.64 -18.49 -4.98
CA GLU A 237 -9.22 -17.97 -6.24
C GLU A 237 -9.91 -16.62 -6.09
N ARG A 238 -10.38 -16.26 -4.90
CA ARG A 238 -10.90 -14.91 -4.62
C ARG A 238 -9.85 -13.84 -4.92
N ASN A 239 -8.57 -14.15 -4.68
CA ASN A 239 -7.49 -13.24 -5.04
C ASN A 239 -7.41 -13.00 -6.56
N ASN A 240 -7.65 -14.03 -7.37
CA ASN A 240 -7.62 -13.90 -8.83
C ASN A 240 -8.69 -12.94 -9.34
N TYR A 241 -9.86 -12.93 -8.71
CA TYR A 241 -10.92 -11.98 -9.00
C TYR A 241 -10.56 -10.56 -8.54
N LEU A 242 -10.18 -10.39 -7.27
CA LEU A 242 -9.89 -9.07 -6.70
C LEU A 242 -8.68 -8.39 -7.34
N ARG A 243 -7.68 -9.19 -7.74
CA ARG A 243 -6.44 -8.74 -8.38
C ARG A 243 -6.32 -9.24 -9.82
N TYR A 244 -7.39 -9.09 -10.60
CA TYR A 244 -7.49 -9.56 -11.98
C TYR A 244 -6.35 -9.03 -12.88
N PRO A 245 -5.78 -9.81 -13.80
CA PRO A 245 -5.97 -11.24 -14.06
C PRO A 245 -4.90 -12.14 -13.40
N SER A 246 -4.65 -11.96 -12.11
CA SER A 246 -3.67 -12.79 -11.39
C SER A 246 -4.06 -14.28 -11.43
N LYS A 247 -3.06 -15.14 -11.18
CA LYS A 247 -3.25 -16.60 -11.03
C LYS A 247 -2.63 -17.00 -9.71
N TRP A 248 -3.45 -17.50 -8.80
CA TRP A 248 -3.06 -17.86 -7.45
C TRP A 248 -1.86 -18.81 -7.42
N GLU A 249 -1.85 -19.82 -8.30
CA GLU A 249 -0.78 -20.81 -8.36
C GLU A 249 0.58 -20.19 -8.73
N VAL A 250 0.56 -19.12 -9.55
CA VAL A 250 1.78 -18.39 -9.93
C VAL A 250 2.30 -17.60 -8.74
N ILE A 251 1.40 -16.91 -8.03
CA ILE A 251 1.74 -16.14 -6.82
C ILE A 251 2.37 -17.07 -5.78
N MET A 252 1.71 -18.20 -5.49
CA MET A 252 2.19 -19.16 -4.50
C MET A 252 3.52 -19.79 -4.88
N LYS A 253 3.70 -20.16 -6.14
CA LYS A 253 4.98 -20.66 -6.66
C LYS A 253 6.11 -19.66 -6.47
N ASN A 254 5.85 -18.36 -6.74
CA ASN A 254 6.86 -17.34 -6.56
C ASN A 254 7.08 -17.02 -5.07
N ALA A 255 6.03 -17.03 -4.24
CA ALA A 255 6.15 -16.87 -2.79
C ALA A 255 7.07 -17.93 -2.17
N GLU A 256 6.91 -19.20 -2.55
CA GLU A 256 7.80 -20.28 -2.06
C GLU A 256 9.26 -20.04 -2.47
N LYS A 257 9.52 -19.59 -3.70
CA LYS A 257 10.87 -19.26 -4.13
C LYS A 257 11.44 -18.07 -3.34
N PHE A 258 10.63 -17.04 -3.07
CA PHE A 258 11.09 -15.90 -2.26
C PHE A 258 11.45 -16.32 -0.84
N LYS A 259 10.75 -17.29 -0.24
CA LYS A 259 11.07 -17.83 1.08
C LYS A 259 12.46 -18.48 1.16
N GLU A 260 13.00 -18.95 0.05
CA GLU A 260 14.35 -19.58 0.02
C GLU A 260 15.47 -18.52 0.24
N CYS A 261 15.22 -17.25 -0.06
CA CYS A 261 16.25 -16.19 -0.03
C CYS A 261 15.82 -14.89 0.68
N SER A 262 14.61 -14.81 1.19
CA SER A 262 14.07 -13.62 1.85
C SER A 262 13.03 -13.96 2.91
N SER A 263 12.75 -13.02 3.80
CA SER A 263 11.52 -13.10 4.60
C SER A 263 10.32 -12.71 3.73
N VAL A 264 9.21 -13.45 3.86
CA VAL A 264 7.97 -13.20 3.11
C VAL A 264 6.86 -12.76 4.04
N MET A 265 6.18 -11.68 3.67
CA MET A 265 4.98 -11.19 4.34
C MET A 265 3.86 -11.05 3.29
N PHE A 266 2.66 -11.54 3.62
CA PHE A 266 1.47 -11.26 2.82
C PHE A 266 0.79 -10.00 3.33
N ALA A 267 0.54 -9.04 2.45
CA ALA A 267 -0.11 -7.77 2.80
C ALA A 267 -1.40 -7.59 2.02
N SER A 268 -2.48 -7.25 2.72
CA SER A 268 -3.77 -6.95 2.12
C SER A 268 -4.16 -5.49 2.36
N THR A 269 -4.69 -4.85 1.31
CA THR A 269 -5.36 -3.56 1.46
C THR A 269 -6.83 -3.82 1.76
N VAL A 270 -7.21 -3.59 3.02
CA VAL A 270 -8.57 -3.88 3.50
C VAL A 270 -9.59 -3.00 2.78
N ASN A 271 -10.63 -3.61 2.24
CA ASN A 271 -11.67 -2.96 1.46
C ASN A 271 -13.04 -3.67 1.65
N CYS A 272 -14.11 -3.11 1.11
CA CYS A 272 -15.47 -3.65 1.29
C CYS A 272 -15.66 -5.08 0.73
N LEU A 273 -14.85 -5.51 -0.24
CA LEU A 273 -14.98 -6.85 -0.85
C LEU A 273 -14.18 -7.91 -0.08
N ASN A 274 -13.04 -7.55 0.52
CA ASN A 274 -12.17 -8.54 1.15
C ASN A 274 -12.25 -8.61 2.67
N VAL A 275 -12.85 -7.63 3.33
CA VAL A 275 -12.83 -7.52 4.79
C VAL A 275 -13.35 -8.78 5.48
N GLY A 276 -14.37 -9.44 4.96
CA GLY A 276 -14.92 -10.70 5.51
C GLY A 276 -14.04 -11.95 5.34
N TYR A 277 -12.88 -11.82 4.68
CA TYR A 277 -12.00 -12.94 4.31
C TYR A 277 -10.56 -12.78 4.77
N LEU A 278 -10.28 -11.81 5.65
CA LEU A 278 -8.93 -11.53 6.15
C LEU A 278 -8.39 -12.69 7.00
N ASN A 279 -9.25 -13.36 7.75
CA ASN A 279 -8.86 -14.54 8.54
C ASN A 279 -8.36 -15.69 7.65
N ASP A 280 -8.93 -15.87 6.46
CA ASP A 280 -8.45 -16.86 5.49
C ASP A 280 -7.01 -16.54 5.03
N VAL A 281 -6.67 -15.25 4.90
CA VAL A 281 -5.31 -14.80 4.57
C VAL A 281 -4.35 -15.08 5.73
N GLU A 282 -4.73 -14.76 6.95
CA GLU A 282 -3.94 -15.01 8.16
C GLU A 282 -3.62 -16.49 8.33
N LEU A 283 -4.66 -17.34 8.34
CA LEU A 283 -4.51 -18.79 8.45
C LEU A 283 -3.69 -19.40 7.30
N GLY A 284 -3.82 -18.86 6.09
CA GLY A 284 -3.04 -19.30 4.94
C GLY A 284 -1.57 -18.91 5.08
N ALA A 285 -1.28 -17.68 5.49
CA ALA A 285 0.07 -17.20 5.75
C ALA A 285 0.76 -18.02 6.84
N ASP A 286 0.06 -18.27 7.96
CA ASP A 286 0.56 -19.06 9.07
C ASP A 286 0.94 -20.49 8.65
N LYS A 287 0.10 -21.16 7.83
CA LYS A 287 0.40 -22.48 7.28
C LYS A 287 1.66 -22.51 6.42
N MET A 288 2.00 -21.38 5.82
CA MET A 288 3.23 -21.22 5.06
C MET A 288 4.43 -20.80 5.93
N GLY A 289 4.24 -20.56 7.23
CA GLY A 289 5.26 -19.98 8.12
C GLY A 289 5.60 -18.53 7.75
N CYS A 290 4.64 -17.79 7.18
CA CYS A 290 4.77 -16.38 6.82
C CYS A 290 3.91 -15.51 7.73
N VAL A 291 4.16 -14.20 7.69
CA VAL A 291 3.38 -13.20 8.44
C VAL A 291 2.34 -12.58 7.50
N SER A 292 1.16 -12.26 8.02
CA SER A 292 0.16 -11.43 7.34
C SER A 292 0.15 -9.99 7.89
N ASN A 293 -0.27 -9.04 7.07
CA ASN A 293 -0.39 -7.62 7.45
C ASN A 293 -1.65 -7.01 6.81
N PHE A 294 -2.51 -6.45 7.65
CA PHE A 294 -3.75 -5.76 7.26
C PHE A 294 -3.69 -4.26 7.60
N GLY A 295 -2.49 -3.70 7.75
CA GLY A 295 -2.28 -2.31 8.16
C GLY A 295 -2.65 -1.24 7.12
N SER A 296 -3.03 -1.64 5.89
CA SER A 296 -3.49 -0.73 4.86
C SER A 296 -5.00 -0.86 4.67
N LEU A 297 -5.70 0.27 4.62
CA LEU A 297 -7.14 0.36 4.41
C LEU A 297 -7.43 1.23 3.18
N VAL A 298 -8.33 0.82 2.32
CA VAL A 298 -8.89 1.71 1.30
C VAL A 298 -9.72 2.77 2.02
N TRP A 299 -9.25 4.01 1.96
CA TRP A 299 -9.81 5.10 2.76
C TRP A 299 -9.74 6.44 2.04
N GLY A 300 -10.82 7.21 2.20
CA GLY A 300 -10.92 8.58 1.71
C GLY A 300 -12.06 8.79 0.71
N GLN A 301 -12.49 10.04 0.56
CA GLN A 301 -13.65 10.42 -0.25
C GLN A 301 -13.52 10.13 -1.75
N LYS A 302 -12.31 9.86 -2.23
CA LYS A 302 -12.01 9.58 -3.63
C LYS A 302 -11.97 8.09 -3.97
N GLU A 303 -12.07 7.22 -2.98
CA GLU A 303 -11.99 5.78 -3.15
C GLU A 303 -13.40 5.18 -3.21
N LEU A 304 -13.64 4.24 -4.14
CA LEU A 304 -14.93 3.57 -4.29
C LEU A 304 -15.09 2.36 -3.36
N TYR A 305 -14.01 1.63 -3.14
CA TYR A 305 -14.04 0.33 -2.45
C TYR A 305 -13.80 0.43 -0.94
N THR A 306 -14.16 1.57 -0.33
CA THR A 306 -14.02 1.73 1.14
C THR A 306 -15.04 0.88 1.89
N ILE A 307 -14.79 0.64 3.17
CA ILE A 307 -15.72 -0.11 4.05
C ILE A 307 -17.08 0.58 4.17
N GLU A 308 -17.18 1.88 4.00
CA GLU A 308 -18.44 2.63 3.99
C GLU A 308 -19.38 2.19 2.85
N ALA A 309 -18.84 1.58 1.77
CA ALA A 309 -19.64 1.02 0.68
C ALA A 309 -20.23 -0.37 1.01
N LEU A 310 -19.84 -1.01 2.12
CA LEU A 310 -20.31 -2.32 2.52
C LEU A 310 -21.72 -2.26 3.11
N PRO A 311 -22.73 -2.95 2.51
CA PRO A 311 -24.09 -3.01 3.02
C PRO A 311 -24.17 -3.56 4.45
N LEU A 312 -25.13 -3.07 5.23
CA LEU A 312 -25.25 -3.42 6.65
C LEU A 312 -25.53 -4.91 6.88
N ASP A 313 -26.37 -5.53 6.07
CA ASP A 313 -26.67 -6.97 6.15
C ASP A 313 -25.46 -7.86 5.81
N ILE A 314 -24.65 -7.49 4.82
CA ILE A 314 -23.38 -8.19 4.54
C ILE A 314 -22.39 -7.96 5.68
N ARG A 315 -22.36 -6.75 6.24
CA ARG A 315 -21.53 -6.43 7.39
C ARG A 315 -21.88 -7.29 8.60
N GLU A 316 -23.17 -7.48 8.88
CA GLU A 316 -23.65 -8.37 9.96
C GLU A 316 -23.16 -9.81 9.74
N ILE A 317 -23.23 -10.33 8.51
CA ILE A 317 -22.69 -11.66 8.17
C ILE A 317 -21.20 -11.75 8.49
N TYR A 318 -20.42 -10.72 8.15
CA TYR A 318 -18.96 -10.74 8.40
C TYR A 318 -18.63 -10.57 9.88
N LEU A 319 -19.38 -9.75 10.63
CA LEU A 319 -19.23 -9.61 12.07
C LEU A 319 -19.54 -10.92 12.80
N GLU A 320 -20.66 -11.61 12.43
CA GLU A 320 -21.00 -12.92 12.99
C GLU A 320 -19.89 -13.96 12.73
N LYS A 321 -19.34 -13.99 11.51
CA LYS A 321 -18.20 -14.82 11.17
C LYS A 321 -16.99 -14.51 12.07
N PHE A 322 -16.63 -13.24 12.25
CA PHE A 322 -15.48 -12.82 13.04
C PHE A 322 -15.63 -13.18 14.53
N TYR A 323 -16.80 -12.98 15.11
CA TYR A 323 -17.07 -13.38 16.50
C TYR A 323 -16.92 -14.91 16.69
N ASN A 324 -17.35 -15.69 15.70
CA ASN A 324 -17.23 -17.16 15.75
C ASN A 324 -15.78 -17.63 15.55
N GLU A 325 -14.98 -16.93 14.78
CA GLU A 325 -13.60 -17.28 14.44
C GLU A 325 -12.56 -16.66 15.39
N GLY A 326 -12.96 -15.74 16.28
CA GLY A 326 -12.06 -15.06 17.21
C GLY A 326 -11.07 -14.08 16.53
N VAL A 327 -11.52 -13.41 15.47
CA VAL A 327 -10.71 -12.46 14.70
C VAL A 327 -10.35 -11.21 15.50
N GLU A 328 -9.27 -10.54 15.11
CA GLU A 328 -8.69 -9.38 15.78
C GLU A 328 -9.70 -8.26 16.05
N VAL A 329 -9.70 -7.76 17.27
CA VAL A 329 -10.65 -6.78 17.82
C VAL A 329 -10.67 -5.45 17.05
N SER A 330 -9.56 -5.03 16.46
CA SER A 330 -9.45 -3.73 15.79
C SER A 330 -10.32 -3.62 14.54
N ILE A 331 -10.35 -4.65 13.68
CA ILE A 331 -11.16 -4.67 12.47
C ILE A 331 -12.64 -4.82 12.77
N VAL A 332 -12.98 -5.64 13.79
CA VAL A 332 -14.35 -5.83 14.26
C VAL A 332 -14.93 -4.52 14.74
N ARG A 333 -14.21 -3.81 15.63
CA ARG A 333 -14.62 -2.51 16.12
C ARG A 333 -14.81 -1.47 15.00
N TYR A 334 -13.89 -1.46 14.03
CA TYR A 334 -14.02 -0.55 12.88
C TYR A 334 -15.28 -0.83 12.07
N LEU A 335 -15.61 -2.12 11.83
CA LEU A 335 -16.83 -2.52 11.13
C LEU A 335 -18.11 -2.15 11.90
N GLU A 336 -18.08 -2.18 13.25
CA GLU A 336 -19.22 -1.79 14.08
C GLU A 336 -19.48 -0.29 14.05
N GLU A 337 -18.42 0.52 14.04
CA GLU A 337 -18.50 1.98 14.20
C GLU A 337 -18.68 2.72 12.87
N ILE A 338 -18.21 2.16 11.73
CA ILE A 338 -18.25 2.87 10.45
C ILE A 338 -19.66 2.99 9.89
N GLY A 339 -20.04 4.18 9.41
CA GLY A 339 -21.32 4.42 8.76
C GLY A 339 -21.45 3.72 7.40
N PHE A 340 -22.67 3.44 6.95
CA PHE A 340 -22.95 3.00 5.58
C PHE A 340 -23.25 4.21 4.70
N ASN A 341 -22.63 4.25 3.52
CA ASN A 341 -22.84 5.30 2.51
C ASN A 341 -23.53 4.71 1.27
N PRO A 342 -24.87 4.88 1.10
CA PRO A 342 -25.62 4.31 0.00
C PRO A 342 -25.20 4.83 -1.39
N ASP A 343 -24.82 6.10 -1.49
CA ASP A 343 -24.40 6.69 -2.77
C ASP A 343 -23.05 6.13 -3.21
N LEU A 344 -22.13 5.97 -2.27
CA LEU A 344 -20.84 5.33 -2.52
C LEU A 344 -21.02 3.86 -2.91
N HIS A 345 -21.90 3.13 -2.18
CA HIS A 345 -22.26 1.74 -2.52
C HIS A 345 -22.78 1.64 -3.95
N LYS A 346 -23.73 2.49 -4.33
CA LYS A 346 -24.29 2.49 -5.69
C LYS A 346 -23.20 2.72 -6.75
N ARG A 347 -22.32 3.68 -6.53
CA ARG A 347 -21.21 3.98 -7.46
C ARG A 347 -20.24 2.81 -7.56
N MET A 348 -19.86 2.24 -6.43
CA MET A 348 -18.97 1.08 -6.35
C MET A 348 -19.59 -0.13 -7.07
N MET A 349 -20.86 -0.43 -6.86
CA MET A 349 -21.54 -1.54 -7.56
C MET A 349 -21.62 -1.31 -9.06
N THR A 350 -21.88 -0.08 -9.51
CA THR A 350 -21.89 0.25 -10.95
C THR A 350 -20.53 0.03 -11.57
N ASP A 351 -19.45 0.52 -10.94
CA ASP A 351 -18.06 0.31 -11.40
C ASP A 351 -17.72 -1.18 -11.47
N LEU A 352 -18.10 -1.94 -10.44
CA LEU A 352 -17.83 -3.36 -10.35
C LEU A 352 -18.56 -4.17 -11.42
N ILE A 353 -19.85 -3.91 -11.66
CA ILE A 353 -20.65 -4.59 -12.69
C ILE A 353 -20.11 -4.27 -14.10
N GLU A 354 -19.71 -3.03 -14.37
CA GLU A 354 -19.09 -2.68 -15.65
C GLU A 354 -17.75 -3.38 -15.85
N ARG A 355 -16.92 -3.48 -14.81
CA ARG A 355 -15.66 -4.23 -14.86
C ARG A 355 -15.88 -5.71 -15.07
N ASP A 356 -16.84 -6.31 -14.37
CA ASP A 356 -17.20 -7.71 -14.55
C ASP A 356 -17.64 -8.01 -15.99
N LYS A 357 -18.51 -7.17 -16.55
CA LYS A 357 -18.95 -7.26 -17.94
C LYS A 357 -17.78 -7.13 -18.94
N TYR A 358 -16.87 -6.19 -18.70
CA TYR A 358 -15.71 -5.98 -19.55
C TYR A 358 -14.69 -7.13 -19.47
N ARG A 359 -14.48 -7.67 -18.26
CA ARG A 359 -13.51 -8.73 -17.97
C ARG A 359 -14.05 -10.14 -18.23
N GLY A 360 -15.36 -10.31 -18.35
CA GLY A 360 -16.02 -11.63 -18.41
C GLY A 360 -15.95 -12.37 -17.06
N THR A 361 -16.01 -11.64 -15.95
CA THR A 361 -16.01 -12.17 -14.57
C THR A 361 -17.37 -11.95 -13.93
N CYS A 362 -17.60 -12.56 -12.76
CA CYS A 362 -18.81 -12.36 -11.96
C CYS A 362 -18.47 -12.34 -10.47
N LEU A 363 -18.87 -11.25 -9.80
CA LEU A 363 -18.71 -11.14 -8.34
C LEU A 363 -19.29 -12.34 -7.59
N LEU A 364 -20.46 -12.80 -8.03
CA LEU A 364 -21.20 -13.85 -7.31
C LEU A 364 -20.52 -15.22 -7.31
N ASP A 365 -19.60 -15.46 -8.26
CA ASP A 365 -18.80 -16.69 -8.26
C ASP A 365 -17.87 -16.77 -7.03
N MET A 366 -17.44 -15.59 -6.52
CA MET A 366 -16.49 -15.48 -5.41
C MET A 366 -17.14 -14.99 -4.11
N PHE A 367 -18.22 -14.23 -4.20
CA PHE A 367 -18.87 -13.53 -3.10
C PHE A 367 -20.40 -13.69 -3.22
N PRO A 368 -20.96 -14.88 -3.01
CA PRO A 368 -22.39 -15.16 -3.22
C PRO A 368 -23.32 -14.34 -2.31
N GLU A 369 -22.83 -13.88 -1.16
CA GLU A 369 -23.58 -13.01 -0.22
C GLU A 369 -23.95 -11.65 -0.82
N TRP A 370 -23.27 -11.23 -1.89
CA TRP A 370 -23.58 -9.96 -2.59
C TRP A 370 -24.75 -10.07 -3.58
N LYS A 371 -25.37 -11.25 -3.73
CA LYS A 371 -26.50 -11.47 -4.66
C LYS A 371 -27.62 -10.44 -4.54
N PRO A 372 -28.06 -9.97 -3.33
CA PRO A 372 -29.12 -8.99 -3.22
C PRO A 372 -28.83 -7.63 -3.88
N TYR A 373 -27.56 -7.36 -4.17
CA TYR A 373 -27.07 -6.08 -4.68
C TYR A 373 -26.55 -6.13 -6.12
N TYR A 374 -26.18 -7.33 -6.60
CA TYR A 374 -25.58 -7.53 -7.92
C TYR A 374 -26.61 -7.66 -9.05
N ASP A 375 -27.78 -8.28 -8.78
CA ASP A 375 -28.83 -8.57 -9.77
C ASP A 375 -29.92 -7.46 -9.89
N LYS A 376 -29.69 -6.28 -9.33
CA LYS A 376 -30.67 -5.19 -9.36
C LYS A 376 -30.45 -4.26 -10.56
N ASP A 377 -30.78 -4.75 -11.78
CA ASP A 377 -31.13 -3.93 -12.95
C ASP A 377 -32.64 -3.90 -13.19
#